data_fd0788856a06fc3bd9a2febd434f4378
#
_entry.id   fd0788856a06fc3bd9a2febd434f4378
#
_cell.length_a   1.000
_cell.length_b   1.000
_cell.length_c   1.000
_cell.angle_alpha   90.00
_cell.angle_beta   90.00
_cell.angle_gamma   90.00
#
_symmetry.space_group_name_H-M   'P 1'
#
loop_
_entity.id
_entity.type
_entity.pdbx_description
1 polymer ?
#
loop_
_entity_poly.entity_id
_entity_poly.type
_entity_poly.pdbx_seq_one_letter_code
_entity_poly.pdbx_strand_id
1 'polypeptide(L)'
;LSSKQETNGAIPTYFDSDLTPAEQLRFSATTGLNGAVLAKGARLTGNAEWKDVALEAGRFIKNTIIPSLDFSDFEAYYSCSPKPLYFMDNETGIKPHCNLSIQWCCDLMLELYRLTGDKNWLDDGEYLLNIMCLYQQIWDPPFYPEYLYGGFGVMNTDGEWNDGRQSRFVVTLVEYFEETKNLQYLKRAVAACRASFALMDIPENHDGNINQLVLGKQFAKGDAGCGKAVPGVGY
;
A
#
# COMPACT_ATOMS: atom_id res chain seq x y z
N LEU A 1 13.21 -16.08 -1.15
CA LEU A 1 12.09 -15.58 -1.96
C LEU A 1 12.21 -16.04 -3.42
N SER A 2 13.37 -15.87 -4.05
CA SER A 2 13.56 -16.24 -5.47
C SER A 2 13.19 -17.68 -5.78
N SER A 3 13.57 -18.63 -4.93
CA SER A 3 13.26 -20.05 -5.10
C SER A 3 11.78 -20.43 -4.85
N LYS A 4 10.95 -19.48 -4.48
CA LYS A 4 9.53 -19.69 -4.13
C LYS A 4 8.59 -18.97 -5.09
N GLN A 5 9.12 -18.36 -6.15
CA GLN A 5 8.30 -17.74 -7.18
C GLN A 5 7.54 -18.80 -7.98
N GLU A 6 6.28 -18.54 -8.23
CA GLU A 6 5.42 -19.37 -9.06
C GLU A 6 5.71 -19.17 -10.56
N THR A 7 5.30 -20.12 -11.36
CA THR A 7 5.55 -20.09 -12.82
C THR A 7 4.90 -18.92 -13.54
N ASN A 8 3.88 -18.30 -12.95
CA ASN A 8 3.23 -17.08 -13.45
C ASN A 8 3.86 -15.79 -12.95
N GLY A 9 4.94 -15.87 -12.17
CA GLY A 9 5.65 -14.73 -11.61
C GLY A 9 5.18 -14.28 -10.23
N ALA A 10 4.09 -14.83 -9.69
CA ALA A 10 3.63 -14.50 -8.33
C ALA A 10 4.62 -14.98 -7.27
N ILE A 11 4.69 -14.24 -6.17
CA ILE A 11 5.43 -14.67 -4.97
C ILE A 11 4.41 -14.81 -3.84
N PRO A 12 4.19 -16.03 -3.33
CA PRO A 12 3.19 -16.30 -2.31
C PRO A 12 3.36 -15.47 -1.05
N THR A 13 2.24 -15.12 -0.41
CA THR A 13 2.23 -14.31 0.83
C THR A 13 2.55 -15.16 2.06
N TYR A 14 2.02 -16.38 2.10
CA TYR A 14 2.14 -17.28 3.25
C TYR A 14 2.80 -18.59 2.85
N PHE A 15 3.49 -19.17 3.82
CA PHE A 15 4.12 -20.47 3.72
C PHE A 15 3.81 -21.28 4.98
N ASP A 16 3.61 -22.56 4.82
CA ASP A 16 3.53 -23.51 5.91
C ASP A 16 4.91 -23.71 6.55
N SER A 17 4.96 -24.43 7.66
CA SER A 17 6.20 -24.66 8.41
C SER A 17 7.30 -25.40 7.64
N ASP A 18 6.93 -26.13 6.61
CA ASP A 18 7.85 -26.80 5.66
C ASP A 18 8.26 -25.92 4.46
N LEU A 19 7.85 -24.66 4.46
CA LEU A 19 8.05 -23.68 3.38
C LEU A 19 7.30 -24.04 2.09
N THR A 20 6.22 -24.79 2.17
CA THR A 20 5.27 -24.98 1.07
C THR A 20 4.37 -23.74 0.98
N PRO A 21 4.14 -23.17 -0.22
CA PRO A 21 3.22 -22.04 -0.38
C PRO A 21 1.80 -22.41 0.05
N ALA A 22 1.22 -21.63 0.97
CA ALA A 22 -0.18 -21.79 1.34
C ALA A 22 -1.08 -21.31 0.18
N GLU A 23 -2.27 -21.89 0.07
CA GLU A 23 -3.23 -21.52 -0.97
C GLU A 23 -3.81 -20.10 -0.75
N GLN A 24 -3.87 -19.66 0.50
CA GLN A 24 -4.38 -18.34 0.87
C GLN A 24 -3.45 -17.24 0.33
N LEU A 25 -4.00 -16.34 -0.48
CA LEU A 25 -3.26 -15.23 -1.07
C LEU A 25 -1.98 -15.66 -1.82
N ARG A 26 -2.01 -16.86 -2.40
CA ARG A 26 -0.90 -17.41 -3.17
C ARG A 26 -0.55 -16.54 -4.38
N PHE A 27 -1.59 -15.98 -5.02
CA PHE A 27 -1.48 -15.15 -6.22
C PHE A 27 -2.07 -13.76 -5.92
N SER A 28 -1.36 -12.94 -5.15
CA SER A 28 -1.86 -11.67 -4.65
C SER A 28 -0.95 -10.49 -4.97
N ALA A 29 -1.48 -9.28 -4.78
CA ALA A 29 -0.75 -8.04 -4.92
C ALA A 29 0.45 -7.89 -3.95
N THR A 30 0.54 -8.73 -2.89
CA THR A 30 1.72 -8.80 -2.01
C THR A 30 2.99 -9.18 -2.78
N THR A 31 2.86 -9.81 -3.96
CA THR A 31 3.97 -10.01 -4.89
C THR A 31 4.72 -8.70 -5.19
N GLY A 32 4.03 -7.56 -5.16
CA GLY A 32 4.62 -6.23 -5.33
C GLY A 32 5.70 -5.94 -4.27
N LEU A 33 5.42 -6.21 -3.00
CA LEU A 33 6.38 -6.01 -1.89
C LEU A 33 7.65 -6.84 -2.10
N ASN A 34 7.45 -8.13 -2.33
CA ASN A 34 8.57 -9.08 -2.49
C ASN A 34 9.40 -8.75 -3.74
N GLY A 35 8.73 -8.44 -4.85
CA GLY A 35 9.36 -8.04 -6.10
C GLY A 35 10.16 -6.73 -5.96
N ALA A 36 9.62 -5.73 -5.25
CA ALA A 36 10.31 -4.45 -5.02
C ALA A 36 11.63 -4.63 -4.26
N VAL A 37 11.63 -5.47 -3.22
CA VAL A 37 12.85 -5.79 -2.46
C VAL A 37 13.88 -6.46 -3.36
N LEU A 38 13.48 -7.41 -4.20
CA LEU A 38 14.38 -8.11 -5.12
C LEU A 38 14.89 -7.15 -6.23
N ALA A 39 14.03 -6.31 -6.80
CA ALA A 39 14.44 -5.32 -7.80
C ALA A 39 15.48 -4.33 -7.26
N LYS A 40 15.22 -3.78 -6.07
CA LYS A 40 16.16 -2.89 -5.37
C LYS A 40 17.45 -3.60 -5.02
N GLY A 41 17.39 -4.83 -4.52
CA GLY A 41 18.55 -5.66 -4.24
C GLY A 41 19.37 -5.94 -5.49
N ALA A 42 18.74 -6.32 -6.60
CA ALA A 42 19.39 -6.54 -7.88
C ALA A 42 20.10 -5.28 -8.39
N ARG A 43 19.44 -4.13 -8.29
CA ARG A 43 20.03 -2.84 -8.70
C ARG A 43 21.27 -2.45 -7.87
N LEU A 44 21.26 -2.75 -6.58
CA LEU A 44 22.37 -2.42 -5.67
C LEU A 44 23.53 -3.41 -5.76
N THR A 45 23.26 -4.69 -6.07
CA THR A 45 24.27 -5.75 -6.02
C THR A 45 24.70 -6.28 -7.38
N GLY A 46 23.91 -6.02 -8.43
CA GLY A 46 24.12 -6.62 -9.75
C GLY A 46 23.67 -8.07 -9.84
N ASN A 47 22.91 -8.59 -8.88
CA ASN A 47 22.45 -9.98 -8.86
C ASN A 47 21.45 -10.25 -9.98
N ALA A 48 21.84 -11.06 -10.97
CA ALA A 48 21.04 -11.37 -12.14
C ALA A 48 19.80 -12.22 -11.80
N GLU A 49 19.92 -13.19 -10.89
CA GLU A 49 18.79 -14.01 -10.45
C GLU A 49 17.68 -13.15 -9.83
N TRP A 50 18.04 -12.23 -8.94
CA TRP A 50 17.07 -11.33 -8.32
C TRP A 50 16.42 -10.39 -9.33
N LYS A 51 17.18 -9.96 -10.35
CA LYS A 51 16.63 -9.17 -11.46
C LYS A 51 15.56 -9.94 -12.22
N ASP A 52 15.86 -11.20 -12.59
CA ASP A 52 14.92 -12.02 -13.37
C ASP A 52 13.64 -12.29 -12.58
N VAL A 53 13.77 -12.66 -11.30
CA VAL A 53 12.63 -12.87 -10.40
C VAL A 53 11.79 -11.59 -10.24
N ALA A 54 12.42 -10.43 -10.09
CA ALA A 54 11.71 -9.17 -9.98
C ALA A 54 10.96 -8.80 -11.27
N LEU A 55 11.54 -9.07 -12.44
CA LEU A 55 10.88 -8.85 -13.73
C LEU A 55 9.64 -9.73 -13.89
N GLU A 56 9.71 -11.02 -13.50
CA GLU A 56 8.54 -11.90 -13.55
C GLU A 56 7.46 -11.43 -12.55
N ALA A 57 7.84 -10.98 -11.34
CA ALA A 57 6.92 -10.41 -10.40
C ALA A 57 6.22 -9.15 -10.99
N GLY A 58 6.97 -8.29 -11.67
CA GLY A 58 6.41 -7.14 -12.39
C GLY A 58 5.44 -7.54 -13.48
N ARG A 59 5.75 -8.57 -14.27
CA ARG A 59 4.85 -9.10 -15.30
C ARG A 59 3.56 -9.65 -14.69
N PHE A 60 3.65 -10.33 -13.56
CA PHE A 60 2.48 -10.82 -12.83
C PHE A 60 1.58 -9.66 -12.40
N ILE A 61 2.15 -8.62 -11.78
CA ILE A 61 1.36 -7.44 -11.38
C ILE A 61 0.71 -6.79 -12.61
N LYS A 62 1.48 -6.55 -13.67
CA LYS A 62 0.99 -5.93 -14.90
C LYS A 62 -0.13 -6.71 -15.60
N ASN A 63 0.02 -8.02 -15.72
CA ASN A 63 -0.85 -8.85 -16.54
C ASN A 63 -2.01 -9.47 -15.77
N THR A 64 -1.94 -9.49 -14.43
CA THR A 64 -2.96 -10.16 -13.60
C THR A 64 -3.61 -9.18 -12.63
N ILE A 65 -2.84 -8.47 -11.83
CA ILE A 65 -3.37 -7.63 -10.74
C ILE A 65 -3.97 -6.33 -11.30
N ILE A 66 -3.25 -5.63 -12.17
CA ILE A 66 -3.74 -4.36 -12.74
C ILE A 66 -5.05 -4.56 -13.52
N PRO A 67 -5.18 -5.54 -14.44
CA PRO A 67 -6.42 -5.70 -15.20
C PRO A 67 -7.62 -6.16 -14.34
N SER A 68 -7.36 -6.93 -13.29
CA SER A 68 -8.41 -7.43 -12.39
C SER A 68 -8.75 -6.47 -11.26
N LEU A 69 -7.95 -5.44 -11.03
CA LEU A 69 -8.01 -4.54 -9.87
C LEU A 69 -8.04 -5.31 -8.54
N ASP A 70 -7.36 -6.45 -8.46
CA ASP A 70 -7.31 -7.29 -7.26
C ASP A 70 -6.17 -6.86 -6.35
N PHE A 71 -6.33 -5.75 -5.66
CA PHE A 71 -5.36 -5.23 -4.70
C PHE A 71 -5.63 -5.72 -3.28
N SER A 72 -6.28 -6.88 -3.15
CA SER A 72 -6.49 -7.52 -1.86
C SER A 72 -5.19 -8.15 -1.34
N ASP A 73 -5.01 -8.08 -0.04
CA ASP A 73 -3.92 -8.71 0.69
C ASP A 73 -4.40 -9.22 2.05
N PHE A 74 -3.46 -9.55 2.94
CA PHE A 74 -3.79 -10.03 4.26
C PHE A 74 -4.61 -9.01 5.09
N GLU A 75 -4.40 -7.71 4.91
CA GLU A 75 -5.16 -6.68 5.61
C GLU A 75 -6.66 -6.78 5.28
N ALA A 76 -6.97 -6.98 3.99
CA ALA A 76 -8.36 -7.11 3.53
C ALA A 76 -9.10 -8.30 4.16
N TYR A 77 -8.40 -9.33 4.59
CA TYR A 77 -9.02 -10.56 5.07
C TYR A 77 -8.84 -10.80 6.57
N TYR A 78 -7.81 -10.24 7.20
CA TYR A 78 -7.44 -10.57 8.57
C TYR A 78 -7.31 -9.37 9.51
N SER A 79 -7.32 -8.17 8.97
CA SER A 79 -7.17 -6.96 9.75
C SER A 79 -8.51 -6.19 9.85
N CYS A 80 -8.44 -4.95 9.99
CA CYS A 80 -9.44 -3.93 10.31
C CYS A 80 -10.92 -4.30 10.05
N SER A 81 -11.36 -4.42 8.83
CA SER A 81 -12.71 -4.87 8.45
C SER A 81 -12.65 -6.19 7.71
N PRO A 82 -12.35 -7.31 8.39
CA PRO A 82 -12.07 -8.57 7.74
C PRO A 82 -13.21 -9.03 6.84
N LYS A 83 -12.86 -9.44 5.63
CA LYS A 83 -13.77 -10.01 4.65
C LYS A 83 -13.45 -11.48 4.44
N PRO A 84 -14.45 -12.31 4.08
CA PRO A 84 -14.17 -13.66 3.63
C PRO A 84 -13.19 -13.68 2.45
N LEU A 85 -12.34 -14.70 2.37
CA LEU A 85 -11.48 -14.91 1.21
C LEU A 85 -12.33 -14.89 -0.07
N TYR A 86 -11.79 -14.24 -1.11
CA TYR A 86 -12.45 -14.07 -2.40
C TYR A 86 -13.75 -13.23 -2.36
N PHE A 87 -13.96 -12.46 -1.29
CA PHE A 87 -15.06 -11.52 -1.23
C PHE A 87 -15.06 -10.60 -2.45
N MET A 88 -16.24 -10.37 -3.00
CA MET A 88 -16.48 -9.39 -4.05
C MET A 88 -17.73 -8.62 -3.68
N ASP A 89 -17.69 -7.32 -3.79
CA ASP A 89 -18.86 -6.48 -3.61
C ASP A 89 -19.83 -6.71 -4.77
N ASN A 90 -21.07 -7.11 -4.45
CA ASN A 90 -22.06 -7.49 -5.47
C ASN A 90 -22.63 -6.30 -6.27
N GLU A 91 -22.52 -5.09 -5.72
CA GLU A 91 -23.05 -3.88 -6.39
C GLU A 91 -22.03 -3.30 -7.36
N THR A 92 -20.76 -3.28 -6.95
CA THR A 92 -19.68 -2.67 -7.74
C THR A 92 -18.87 -3.69 -8.55
N GLY A 93 -18.92 -4.96 -8.19
CA GLY A 93 -18.04 -6.00 -8.77
C GLY A 93 -16.58 -5.85 -8.38
N ILE A 94 -16.28 -5.05 -7.35
CA ILE A 94 -14.91 -4.75 -6.93
C ILE A 94 -14.54 -5.59 -5.71
N LYS A 95 -13.32 -6.09 -5.69
CA LYS A 95 -12.73 -6.76 -4.54
C LYS A 95 -12.27 -5.75 -3.49
N PRO A 96 -12.03 -6.16 -2.24
CA PRO A 96 -11.40 -5.31 -1.26
C PRO A 96 -10.04 -4.81 -1.76
N HIS A 97 -9.84 -3.49 -1.73
CA HIS A 97 -8.56 -2.88 -2.00
C HIS A 97 -7.86 -2.52 -0.70
N CYS A 98 -6.58 -2.83 -0.62
CA CYS A 98 -5.69 -2.31 0.40
C CYS A 98 -4.67 -1.37 -0.24
N ASN A 99 -4.57 -0.15 0.24
CA ASN A 99 -3.62 0.83 -0.28
C ASN A 99 -2.16 0.43 -0.07
N LEU A 100 -1.87 -0.40 0.94
CA LEU A 100 -0.54 -0.96 1.12
C LEU A 100 -0.15 -1.84 -0.07
N SER A 101 -1.05 -2.70 -0.53
CA SER A 101 -0.81 -3.53 -1.71
C SER A 101 -0.59 -2.70 -2.96
N ILE A 102 -1.38 -1.64 -3.14
CA ILE A 102 -1.20 -0.73 -4.28
C ILE A 102 0.16 -0.03 -4.19
N GLN A 103 0.52 0.46 -3.00
CA GLN A 103 1.83 1.08 -2.77
C GLN A 103 2.98 0.12 -3.08
N TRP A 104 2.91 -1.13 -2.62
CA TRP A 104 3.94 -2.12 -2.92
C TRP A 104 4.08 -2.40 -4.42
N CYS A 105 2.96 -2.41 -5.14
CA CYS A 105 2.99 -2.52 -6.59
C CYS A 105 3.62 -1.26 -7.23
N CYS A 106 3.32 -0.06 -6.73
CA CYS A 106 4.01 1.17 -7.18
C CYS A 106 5.52 1.07 -6.96
N ASP A 107 5.95 0.66 -5.76
CA ASP A 107 7.37 0.55 -5.43
C ASP A 107 8.08 -0.46 -6.34
N LEU A 108 7.44 -1.60 -6.65
CA LEU A 108 7.98 -2.57 -7.60
C LEU A 108 8.17 -1.96 -9.00
N MET A 109 7.13 -1.30 -9.52
CA MET A 109 7.20 -0.70 -10.86
C MET A 109 8.30 0.36 -10.94
N LEU A 110 8.44 1.19 -9.91
CA LEU A 110 9.48 2.20 -9.84
C LEU A 110 10.88 1.58 -9.79
N GLU A 111 11.10 0.55 -8.97
CA GLU A 111 12.40 -0.11 -8.89
C GLU A 111 12.72 -0.90 -10.17
N LEU A 112 11.73 -1.44 -10.87
CA LEU A 112 11.94 -2.06 -12.20
C LEU A 112 12.32 -1.01 -13.24
N TYR A 113 11.69 0.17 -13.24
CA TYR A 113 12.11 1.27 -14.08
C TYR A 113 13.57 1.67 -13.80
N ARG A 114 13.93 1.85 -12.55
CA ARG A 114 15.30 2.19 -12.12
C ARG A 114 16.32 1.12 -12.48
N LEU A 115 15.91 -0.14 -12.47
CA LEU A 115 16.76 -1.30 -12.79
C LEU A 115 16.98 -1.48 -14.28
N THR A 116 15.98 -1.15 -15.11
CA THR A 116 15.97 -1.47 -16.54
C THR A 116 16.05 -0.26 -17.47
N GLY A 117 15.61 0.91 -17.02
CA GLY A 117 15.41 2.09 -17.84
C GLY A 117 14.16 2.03 -18.74
N ASP A 118 13.35 0.96 -18.66
CA ASP A 118 12.14 0.80 -19.45
C ASP A 118 10.99 1.63 -18.86
N LYS A 119 10.59 2.65 -19.61
CA LYS A 119 9.52 3.59 -19.22
C LYS A 119 8.15 2.93 -19.06
N ASN A 120 7.91 1.80 -19.69
CA ASN A 120 6.63 1.11 -19.51
C ASN A 120 6.38 0.74 -18.03
N TRP A 121 7.44 0.43 -17.28
CA TRP A 121 7.32 0.19 -15.84
C TRP A 121 6.93 1.46 -15.08
N LEU A 122 7.49 2.59 -15.46
CA LEU A 122 7.14 3.88 -14.84
C LEU A 122 5.69 4.26 -15.14
N ASP A 123 5.23 4.07 -16.37
CA ASP A 123 3.86 4.37 -16.80
C ASP A 123 2.84 3.49 -16.06
N ASP A 124 3.12 2.18 -15.94
CA ASP A 124 2.30 1.26 -15.12
C ASP A 124 2.29 1.68 -13.65
N GLY A 125 3.44 2.13 -13.13
CA GLY A 125 3.58 2.62 -11.78
C GLY A 125 2.81 3.92 -11.53
N GLU A 126 2.82 4.88 -12.46
CA GLU A 126 2.00 6.10 -12.37
C GLU A 126 0.51 5.78 -12.42
N TYR A 127 0.10 4.79 -13.20
CA TYR A 127 -1.29 4.32 -13.20
C TYR A 127 -1.71 3.81 -11.82
N LEU A 128 -0.89 2.94 -11.21
CA LEU A 128 -1.12 2.42 -9.85
C LEU A 128 -1.12 3.55 -8.80
N LEU A 129 -0.17 4.47 -8.90
CA LEU A 129 -0.08 5.61 -8.00
C LEU A 129 -1.32 6.49 -8.07
N ASN A 130 -1.87 6.67 -9.26
CA ASN A 130 -3.12 7.41 -9.44
C ASN A 130 -4.31 6.68 -8.81
N ILE A 131 -4.38 5.34 -8.88
CA ILE A 131 -5.40 4.55 -8.15
C ILE A 131 -5.23 4.78 -6.64
N MET A 132 -4.02 4.67 -6.10
CA MET A 132 -3.76 4.94 -4.68
C MET A 132 -4.22 6.35 -4.29
N CYS A 133 -3.98 7.34 -5.14
CA CYS A 133 -4.38 8.73 -4.89
C CYS A 133 -5.91 8.95 -4.84
N LEU A 134 -6.73 8.02 -5.32
CA LEU A 134 -8.19 8.10 -5.14
C LEU A 134 -8.62 7.94 -3.68
N TYR A 135 -7.78 7.35 -2.85
CA TYR A 135 -8.02 7.19 -1.40
C TYR A 135 -7.55 8.39 -0.57
N GLN A 136 -6.89 9.36 -1.21
CA GLN A 136 -6.45 10.57 -0.52
C GLN A 136 -7.62 11.51 -0.23
N GLN A 137 -7.73 11.96 1.01
CA GLN A 137 -8.77 12.88 1.42
C GLN A 137 -8.58 14.25 0.75
N ILE A 138 -9.63 14.74 0.11
CA ILE A 138 -9.60 15.97 -0.69
C ILE A 138 -10.33 17.15 -0.03
N TRP A 139 -10.77 16.99 1.20
CA TRP A 139 -11.42 18.03 1.99
C TRP A 139 -11.06 17.87 3.47
N ASP A 140 -11.30 18.93 4.23
CA ASP A 140 -11.04 18.98 5.67
C ASP A 140 -12.37 18.96 6.41
N PRO A 141 -12.71 17.85 7.10
CA PRO A 141 -14.01 17.72 7.71
C PRO A 141 -14.13 18.61 8.95
N PRO A 142 -15.15 19.47 9.04
CA PRO A 142 -15.29 20.44 10.14
C PRO A 142 -15.60 19.80 11.50
N PHE A 143 -15.88 18.51 11.54
CA PHE A 143 -16.15 17.77 12.77
C PHE A 143 -14.90 17.12 13.38
N TYR A 144 -13.74 17.23 12.72
CA TYR A 144 -12.44 16.89 13.29
C TYR A 144 -11.74 18.19 13.73
N PRO A 145 -11.17 18.20 14.94
CA PRO A 145 -10.44 19.37 15.42
C PRO A 145 -9.07 19.55 14.76
N GLU A 146 -8.51 18.49 14.21
CA GLU A 146 -7.21 18.49 13.55
C GLU A 146 -7.35 18.57 12.04
N TYR A 147 -6.34 19.18 11.41
CA TYR A 147 -6.25 19.28 9.97
C TYR A 147 -5.82 17.94 9.35
N LEU A 148 -6.76 17.25 8.73
CA LEU A 148 -6.58 15.92 8.15
C LEU A 148 -6.60 15.89 6.61
N TYR A 149 -6.64 17.04 5.97
CA TYR A 149 -6.61 17.13 4.51
C TYR A 149 -5.38 16.43 3.94
N GLY A 150 -5.60 15.56 2.97
CA GLY A 150 -4.53 14.82 2.29
C GLY A 150 -4.14 13.52 2.95
N GLY A 151 -4.80 13.13 4.05
CA GLY A 151 -4.62 11.81 4.64
C GLY A 151 -5.18 10.69 3.76
N PHE A 152 -4.80 9.46 4.04
CA PHE A 152 -5.24 8.28 3.31
C PHE A 152 -5.97 7.30 4.22
N GLY A 153 -7.12 6.81 3.78
CA GLY A 153 -7.65 5.54 4.26
C GLY A 153 -6.86 4.38 3.66
N VAL A 154 -6.79 3.25 4.33
CA VAL A 154 -6.04 2.08 3.85
C VAL A 154 -6.88 1.16 2.99
N MET A 155 -8.17 1.03 3.28
CA MET A 155 -9.05 0.09 2.60
C MET A 155 -10.33 0.75 2.07
N ASN A 156 -10.85 0.23 0.96
CA ASN A 156 -12.17 0.66 0.44
C ASN A 156 -13.35 0.06 1.21
N THR A 157 -13.09 -0.87 2.12
CA THR A 157 -14.11 -1.53 2.94
C THR A 157 -14.22 -0.95 4.34
N ASP A 158 -13.34 -0.02 4.70
CA ASP A 158 -13.30 0.63 6.01
C ASP A 158 -13.86 2.04 5.92
N GLY A 159 -14.48 2.49 6.99
CA GLY A 159 -14.95 3.88 7.12
C GLY A 159 -13.87 4.83 7.65
N GLU A 160 -12.60 4.46 7.57
CA GLU A 160 -11.50 5.24 8.11
C GLU A 160 -11.20 6.48 7.26
N TRP A 161 -10.88 7.58 7.94
CA TRP A 161 -10.47 8.83 7.29
C TRP A 161 -8.97 8.88 7.05
N ASN A 162 -8.21 8.45 8.03
CA ASN A 162 -6.76 8.41 8.03
C ASN A 162 -6.26 7.12 8.66
N ASP A 163 -5.20 6.57 8.15
CA ASP A 163 -4.48 5.44 8.74
C ASP A 163 -3.03 5.84 9.06
N GLY A 164 -2.51 5.38 10.19
CA GLY A 164 -1.14 5.67 10.60
C GLY A 164 -0.09 5.22 9.58
N ARG A 165 -0.38 4.18 8.81
CA ARG A 165 0.51 3.63 7.78
C ARG A 165 0.66 4.52 6.55
N GLN A 166 -0.20 5.54 6.38
CA GLN A 166 -0.17 6.46 5.24
C GLN A 166 1.17 7.20 5.07
N SER A 167 1.95 7.35 6.14
CA SER A 167 3.26 7.99 6.05
C SER A 167 4.22 7.29 5.08
N ARG A 168 4.02 6.00 4.81
CA ARG A 168 4.76 5.25 3.78
C ARG A 168 4.45 5.74 2.38
N PHE A 169 3.20 6.15 2.12
CA PHE A 169 2.77 6.67 0.81
C PHE A 169 3.45 8.00 0.48
N VAL A 170 3.83 8.77 1.51
CA VAL A 170 4.60 10.01 1.33
C VAL A 170 5.91 9.72 0.62
N VAL A 171 6.62 8.68 1.03
CA VAL A 171 7.91 8.30 0.42
C VAL A 171 7.71 7.90 -1.04
N THR A 172 6.75 7.04 -1.32
CA THR A 172 6.44 6.61 -2.68
C THR A 172 6.08 7.79 -3.58
N LEU A 173 5.22 8.71 -3.10
CA LEU A 173 4.86 9.93 -3.85
C LEU A 173 6.06 10.84 -4.15
N VAL A 174 6.97 11.00 -3.19
CA VAL A 174 8.20 11.79 -3.39
C VAL A 174 9.11 11.11 -4.40
N GLU A 175 9.31 9.80 -4.31
CA GLU A 175 10.15 9.05 -5.25
C GLU A 175 9.61 9.14 -6.69
N TYR A 176 8.29 9.06 -6.89
CA TYR A 176 7.70 9.29 -8.21
C TYR A 176 7.86 10.74 -8.68
N PHE A 177 7.75 11.72 -7.78
CA PHE A 177 8.06 13.10 -8.13
C PHE A 177 9.51 13.25 -8.57
N GLU A 178 10.45 12.60 -7.91
CA GLU A 178 11.88 12.66 -8.27
C GLU A 178 12.16 12.11 -9.68
N GLU A 179 11.43 11.10 -10.13
CA GLU A 179 11.59 10.53 -11.46
C GLU A 179 10.82 11.33 -12.54
N THR A 180 9.56 11.67 -12.26
CA THR A 180 8.64 12.24 -13.25
C THR A 180 8.66 13.77 -13.31
N LYS A 181 9.11 14.44 -12.23
CA LYS A 181 8.99 15.89 -11.98
C LYS A 181 7.55 16.39 -11.94
N ASN A 182 6.57 15.49 -11.78
CA ASN A 182 5.17 15.85 -11.66
C ASN A 182 4.89 16.46 -10.27
N LEU A 183 4.71 17.78 -10.23
CA LEU A 183 4.45 18.54 -9.00
C LEU A 183 3.20 18.09 -8.25
N GLN A 184 2.26 17.41 -8.91
CA GLN A 184 1.08 16.90 -8.21
C GLN A 184 1.46 15.84 -7.18
N TYR A 185 2.42 14.98 -7.48
CA TYR A 185 2.89 13.98 -6.51
C TYR A 185 3.55 14.62 -5.29
N LEU A 186 4.37 15.66 -5.50
CA LEU A 186 4.97 16.38 -4.37
C LEU A 186 3.90 17.09 -3.51
N LYS A 187 2.90 17.73 -4.13
CA LYS A 187 1.81 18.39 -3.40
C LYS A 187 1.01 17.39 -2.57
N ARG A 188 0.71 16.22 -3.14
CA ARG A 188 0.03 15.12 -2.45
C ARG A 188 0.87 14.55 -1.32
N ALA A 189 2.17 14.37 -1.52
CA ALA A 189 3.10 13.94 -0.49
C ALA A 189 3.14 14.91 0.70
N VAL A 190 3.23 16.22 0.43
CA VAL A 190 3.21 17.25 1.48
C VAL A 190 1.89 17.24 2.27
N ALA A 191 0.75 17.10 1.60
CA ALA A 191 -0.54 17.00 2.25
C ALA A 191 -0.65 15.75 3.14
N ALA A 192 -0.27 14.58 2.62
CA ALA A 192 -0.25 13.33 3.37
C ALA A 192 0.72 13.37 4.57
N CYS A 193 1.89 13.97 4.38
CA CYS A 193 2.87 14.16 5.46
C CYS A 193 2.29 14.98 6.60
N ARG A 194 1.61 16.09 6.29
CA ARG A 194 0.94 16.92 7.32
C ARG A 194 -0.13 16.15 8.06
N ALA A 195 -0.98 15.42 7.34
CA ALA A 195 -2.02 14.60 7.96
C ALA A 195 -1.43 13.48 8.84
N SER A 196 -0.26 12.95 8.50
CA SER A 196 0.40 11.92 9.30
C SER A 196 0.80 12.41 10.70
N PHE A 197 1.15 13.68 10.84
CA PHE A 197 1.50 14.25 12.16
C PHE A 197 0.31 14.26 13.13
N ALA A 198 -0.92 14.39 12.65
CA ALA A 198 -2.12 14.32 13.49
C ALA A 198 -2.32 12.93 14.12
N LEU A 199 -1.70 11.90 13.58
CA LEU A 199 -1.78 10.51 14.06
C LEU A 199 -0.58 10.10 14.92
N MET A 200 0.44 10.95 15.05
CA MET A 200 1.63 10.64 15.85
C MET A 200 1.35 10.81 17.33
N ASP A 201 1.84 9.89 18.13
CA ASP A 201 1.91 10.04 19.59
C ASP A 201 3.14 10.88 19.94
N ILE A 202 2.95 12.17 20.05
CA ILE A 202 3.94 13.18 20.41
C ILE A 202 3.46 13.94 21.64
N PRO A 203 4.33 14.67 22.38
CA PRO A 203 3.95 15.39 23.59
C PRO A 203 2.77 16.35 23.40
N GLU A 204 2.67 17.00 22.26
CA GLU A 204 1.59 17.93 21.91
C GLU A 204 0.28 17.22 21.60
N ASN A 205 0.31 15.91 21.40
CA ASN A 205 -0.81 15.06 21.00
C ASN A 205 -1.01 13.87 21.97
N HIS A 206 -0.47 14.00 23.19
CA HIS A 206 -0.27 12.87 24.11
C HIS A 206 -1.46 12.57 25.03
N ASP A 207 -2.33 13.49 25.29
CA ASP A 207 -3.46 13.27 26.22
C ASP A 207 -4.57 12.38 25.64
N GLY A 208 -4.32 11.75 24.51
CA GLY A 208 -5.15 10.72 23.90
C GLY A 208 -6.46 11.23 23.27
N ASN A 209 -6.85 12.45 23.53
CA ASN A 209 -8.12 12.98 23.02
C ASN A 209 -8.11 13.12 21.49
N ILE A 210 -7.01 13.57 20.94
CA ILE A 210 -6.84 13.70 19.49
C ILE A 210 -6.78 12.32 18.85
N ASN A 211 -5.92 11.45 19.36
CA ASN A 211 -5.80 10.09 18.86
C ASN A 211 -7.09 9.29 19.01
N GLN A 212 -7.78 9.39 20.13
CA GLN A 212 -9.09 8.77 20.33
C GLN A 212 -10.17 9.41 19.46
N LEU A 213 -10.12 10.71 19.23
CA LEU A 213 -11.08 11.42 18.39
C LEU A 213 -10.85 11.09 16.91
N VAL A 214 -9.60 11.10 16.47
CA VAL A 214 -9.21 10.85 15.08
C VAL A 214 -9.25 9.36 14.76
N LEU A 215 -8.70 8.51 15.59
CA LEU A 215 -8.69 7.06 15.40
C LEU A 215 -9.99 6.41 15.86
N GLY A 216 -10.45 6.69 17.06
CA GLY A 216 -11.63 6.03 17.64
C GLY A 216 -12.96 6.33 16.95
N LYS A 217 -13.04 7.41 16.16
CA LYS A 217 -14.23 7.74 15.35
C LYS A 217 -14.11 7.38 13.88
N GLN A 218 -12.90 7.14 13.41
CA GLN A 218 -12.64 6.80 12.01
C GLN A 218 -12.77 5.32 11.72
N PHE A 219 -12.55 4.48 12.72
CA PHE A 219 -12.54 3.05 12.54
C PHE A 219 -13.91 2.44 12.79
N ALA A 220 -14.29 1.51 11.97
CA ALA A 220 -15.50 0.75 12.16
C ALA A 220 -15.46 -0.02 13.49
N LYS A 221 -16.60 -0.16 14.13
CA LYS A 221 -16.75 -0.92 15.37
C LYS A 221 -16.31 -2.38 15.11
N GLY A 222 -15.24 -2.78 15.73
CA GLY A 222 -14.67 -4.11 15.57
C GLY A 222 -13.27 -4.13 14.94
N ASP A 223 -12.74 -3.01 14.55
CA ASP A 223 -11.38 -2.86 14.07
C ASP A 223 -10.37 -3.04 15.21
N ALA A 224 -10.02 -4.30 15.48
CA ALA A 224 -9.10 -4.65 16.54
C ALA A 224 -7.68 -4.17 16.18
N GLY A 225 -7.25 -3.10 16.81
CA GLY A 225 -5.89 -2.56 16.65
C GLY A 225 -5.79 -1.26 15.86
N CYS A 226 -6.77 -0.96 15.04
CA CYS A 226 -6.78 0.28 14.27
C CYS A 226 -7.31 1.49 15.08
N GLY A 227 -8.00 1.28 16.18
CA GLY A 227 -8.53 2.33 17.07
C GLY A 227 -7.58 2.78 18.18
N LYS A 228 -6.30 2.42 18.12
CA LYS A 228 -5.32 2.80 19.14
C LYS A 228 -4.15 3.49 18.49
N ALA A 229 -3.86 4.72 18.94
CA ALA A 229 -2.56 5.32 18.68
C ALA A 229 -1.48 4.35 19.16
N VAL A 230 -0.58 3.98 18.28
CA VAL A 230 0.59 3.19 18.65
C VAL A 230 1.73 4.17 18.87
N PRO A 231 2.28 4.27 20.11
CA PRO A 231 3.36 5.18 20.42
C PRO A 231 4.52 5.04 19.45
N GLY A 232 4.94 6.15 18.84
CA GLY A 232 6.07 6.18 17.93
C GLY A 232 5.83 5.57 16.54
N VAL A 233 4.62 5.21 16.23
CA VAL A 233 4.27 4.72 14.90
C VAL A 233 3.51 5.82 14.13
N GLY A 234 4.27 6.77 13.63
CA GLY A 234 4.04 7.26 12.30
C GLY A 234 4.97 6.41 11.43
N TYR A 235 4.48 5.49 10.67
CA TYR A 235 5.31 4.69 9.79
C TYR A 235 6.07 5.54 8.79
#